data_2626774bbafd64220f8f7578f9441e1c
#
_entry.id   2626774bbafd64220f8f7578f9441e1c
#
_cell.length_a   1.000
_cell.length_b   1.000
_cell.length_c   1.000
_cell.angle_alpha   90.00
_cell.angle_beta   90.00
_cell.angle_gamma   90.00
#
_symmetry.space_group_name_H-M   'P 1'
#
loop_
_entity.id
_entity.type
_entity.pdbx_description
1 polymer ?
#
loop_
_entity_poly.entity_id
_entity_poly.type
_entity_poly.pdbx_seq_one_letter_code
_entity_poly.pdbx_strand_id
1 'polypeptide(L)'
;CYDSVGSRRRPTLPDTGIRGSPTTKEGSVSSYLKRASILDFLNLCSLAVMLFFFLMVVRKTPYRASWLSIHASLFGLLLLMGWVREEVQGGRWKRQAMFAYPVVFLFALFESIYMVLPYFNPGRFDAWMARTDFALLGTYPTLWLERWATPGLTELMYILYFFYFPMPLVTLGWMLGKGKMREIEESFFLFLVCYYGAFIVYFLVPVQGPRFYLRGMHSIPLNGYLLAEPIRKFIDVLEPNKLDCF
;
A
#
# COMPACT_ATOMS: atom_id res chain seq x y z
N CYS A 1 -51.90 -64.83 -5.84
CA CYS A 1 -50.91 -65.90 -5.46
C CYS A 1 -49.61 -65.25 -5.04
N TYR A 2 -49.26 -65.44 -3.76
CA TYR A 2 -47.93 -65.65 -3.20
C TYR A 2 -46.92 -64.50 -3.39
N ASP A 3 -46.04 -64.05 -2.47
CA ASP A 3 -45.86 -64.39 -1.06
C ASP A 3 -45.04 -63.27 -0.39
N SER A 4 -45.24 -63.12 0.88
CA SER A 4 -44.50 -62.28 1.83
C SER A 4 -43.15 -62.90 2.15
N VAL A 5 -42.09 -62.06 2.19
CA VAL A 5 -40.84 -62.40 2.90
C VAL A 5 -40.27 -61.18 3.60
N GLY A 6 -40.43 -61.13 4.89
CA GLY A 6 -39.47 -61.02 5.93
C GLY A 6 -38.47 -59.81 5.91
N SER A 7 -38.87 -58.70 6.56
CA SER A 7 -37.91 -57.65 6.99
C SER A 7 -37.04 -58.18 8.14
N ARG A 8 -35.77 -58.46 7.90
CA ARG A 8 -34.79 -58.67 8.98
C ARG A 8 -34.29 -57.33 9.45
N ARG A 9 -34.67 -56.95 10.66
CA ARG A 9 -34.07 -55.83 11.42
C ARG A 9 -32.61 -56.21 11.73
N ARG A 10 -31.68 -55.38 11.36
CA ARG A 10 -30.28 -55.46 11.83
C ARG A 10 -30.24 -54.86 13.27
N PRO A 11 -29.46 -55.46 14.18
CA PRO A 11 -29.29 -54.90 15.52
C PRO A 11 -28.45 -53.66 15.46
N THR A 12 -28.92 -52.58 16.12
CA THR A 12 -28.17 -51.32 16.35
C THR A 12 -27.12 -51.59 17.40
N LEU A 13 -25.84 -51.36 17.04
CA LEU A 13 -24.71 -51.33 17.96
C LEU A 13 -24.80 -50.08 18.83
N PRO A 14 -24.46 -50.15 20.13
CA PRO A 14 -24.45 -48.95 20.99
C PRO A 14 -23.36 -47.97 20.57
N ASP A 15 -23.75 -46.72 20.46
CA ASP A 15 -22.94 -45.56 20.20
C ASP A 15 -21.98 -45.35 21.38
N THR A 16 -20.73 -45.80 21.26
CA THR A 16 -19.67 -45.46 22.21
C THR A 16 -19.19 -44.04 21.92
N GLY A 17 -19.83 -43.10 22.58
CA GLY A 17 -19.45 -41.70 22.57
C GLY A 17 -18.01 -41.49 23.07
N ILE A 18 -17.05 -41.57 22.16
CA ILE A 18 -15.74 -41.02 22.41
C ILE A 18 -15.85 -39.53 22.09
N ARG A 19 -16.12 -38.72 23.11
CA ARG A 19 -15.90 -37.26 23.07
C ARG A 19 -14.38 -37.05 22.77
N GLY A 20 -14.08 -36.80 21.54
CA GLY A 20 -12.78 -36.26 21.15
C GLY A 20 -12.56 -34.96 21.94
N SER A 21 -11.54 -34.93 22.78
CA SER A 21 -11.04 -33.72 23.43
C SER A 21 -10.78 -32.65 22.34
N PRO A 22 -11.09 -31.37 22.60
CA PRO A 22 -10.69 -30.32 21.70
C PRO A 22 -9.15 -30.30 21.71
N THR A 23 -8.56 -30.83 20.63
CA THR A 23 -7.13 -30.63 20.38
C THR A 23 -6.93 -29.12 20.22
N THR A 24 -6.36 -28.50 21.24
CA THR A 24 -5.78 -27.17 21.16
C THR A 24 -4.82 -27.18 19.96
N LYS A 25 -5.25 -26.56 18.86
CA LYS A 25 -4.39 -26.35 17.71
C LYS A 25 -3.29 -25.40 18.18
N GLU A 26 -2.17 -25.97 18.56
CA GLU A 26 -0.94 -25.19 18.70
C GLU A 26 -0.67 -24.54 17.33
N GLY A 27 -0.97 -23.23 17.24
CA GLY A 27 -0.73 -22.43 16.07
C GLY A 27 0.76 -22.23 15.90
N SER A 28 1.43 -23.25 15.34
CA SER A 28 2.83 -23.11 14.96
C SER A 28 2.96 -22.01 13.91
N VAL A 29 3.99 -21.16 14.04
CA VAL A 29 4.36 -20.15 13.00
C VAL A 29 4.45 -20.81 11.62
N SER A 30 4.86 -22.07 11.54
CA SER A 30 4.88 -22.89 10.32
C SER A 30 3.50 -23.07 9.70
N SER A 31 2.43 -23.22 10.49
CA SER A 31 1.06 -23.36 9.95
C SER A 31 0.53 -22.04 9.43
N TYR A 32 0.90 -20.92 10.07
CA TYR A 32 0.57 -19.56 9.61
C TYR A 32 1.22 -19.28 8.24
N LEU A 33 2.52 -19.55 8.10
CA LEU A 33 3.25 -19.32 6.84
C LEU A 33 2.71 -20.15 5.68
N LYS A 34 2.17 -21.33 5.93
CA LYS A 34 1.55 -22.17 4.89
C LYS A 34 0.20 -21.63 4.39
N ARG A 35 -0.46 -20.77 5.17
CA ARG A 35 -1.79 -20.24 4.88
C ARG A 35 -1.78 -18.75 4.56
N ALA A 36 -0.65 -18.08 4.77
CA ALA A 36 -0.50 -16.67 4.44
C ALA A 36 -0.74 -16.44 2.94
N SER A 37 -1.50 -15.40 2.62
CA SER A 37 -1.65 -14.94 1.25
C SER A 37 -0.30 -14.41 0.74
N ILE A 38 -0.10 -14.44 -0.56
CA ILE A 38 1.06 -13.82 -1.19
C ILE A 38 1.17 -12.33 -0.83
N LEU A 39 0.05 -11.65 -0.57
CA LEU A 39 0.00 -10.26 -0.12
C LEU A 39 0.59 -10.11 1.29
N ASP A 40 0.30 -11.04 2.21
CA ASP A 40 0.87 -11.02 3.56
C ASP A 40 2.38 -11.23 3.51
N PHE A 41 2.84 -12.12 2.64
CA PHE A 41 4.26 -12.34 2.41
C PHE A 41 4.96 -11.08 1.90
N LEU A 42 4.38 -10.39 0.91
CA LEU A 42 4.91 -9.11 0.41
C LEU A 42 4.97 -8.04 1.51
N ASN A 43 3.90 -7.92 2.30
CA ASN A 43 3.84 -6.98 3.41
C ASN A 43 4.90 -7.29 4.48
N LEU A 44 5.11 -8.57 4.78
CA LEU A 44 6.16 -9.00 5.70
C LEU A 44 7.57 -8.70 5.16
N CYS A 45 7.81 -8.97 3.89
CA CYS A 45 9.07 -8.62 3.22
C CYS A 45 9.32 -7.11 3.26
N SER A 46 8.30 -6.30 2.99
CA SER A 46 8.43 -4.84 3.04
C SER A 46 8.74 -4.32 4.45
N LEU A 47 8.13 -4.90 5.49
CA LEU A 47 8.49 -4.60 6.89
C LEU A 47 9.96 -4.93 7.19
N ALA A 48 10.43 -6.09 6.72
CA ALA A 48 11.83 -6.50 6.93
C ALA A 48 12.81 -5.55 6.23
N VAL A 49 12.51 -5.12 4.99
CA VAL A 49 13.30 -4.15 4.25
C VAL A 49 13.31 -2.79 4.95
N MET A 50 12.15 -2.31 5.41
CA MET A 50 12.05 -1.06 6.15
C MET A 50 12.79 -1.12 7.48
N LEU A 51 12.71 -2.24 8.20
CA LEU A 51 13.48 -2.47 9.42
C LEU A 51 14.98 -2.42 9.15
N PHE A 52 15.44 -3.01 8.05
CA PHE A 52 16.85 -2.94 7.65
C PHE A 52 17.32 -1.49 7.49
N PHE A 53 16.60 -0.66 6.72
CA PHE A 53 16.95 0.75 6.54
C PHE A 53 16.89 1.53 7.87
N PHE A 54 15.90 1.25 8.72
CA PHE A 54 15.80 1.89 10.03
C PHE A 54 16.99 1.55 10.94
N LEU A 55 17.40 0.29 10.99
CA LEU A 55 18.52 -0.14 11.83
C LEU A 55 19.83 0.57 11.44
N MET A 56 20.02 0.88 10.14
CA MET A 56 21.18 1.64 9.68
C MET A 56 21.24 3.07 10.25
N VAL A 57 20.10 3.65 10.61
CA VAL A 57 19.99 5.05 11.05
C VAL A 57 19.37 5.23 12.42
N VAL A 58 19.06 4.16 13.14
CA VAL A 58 18.33 4.20 14.41
C VAL A 58 18.94 5.14 15.45
N ARG A 59 20.25 5.32 15.42
CA ARG A 59 20.96 6.25 16.33
C ARG A 59 20.84 7.71 15.90
N LYS A 60 20.58 7.98 14.63
CA LYS A 60 20.55 9.35 14.04
C LYS A 60 19.15 9.94 14.01
N THR A 61 18.11 9.11 13.79
CA THR A 61 16.74 9.60 13.69
C THR A 61 16.13 9.94 15.04
N PRO A 62 15.45 11.10 15.19
CA PRO A 62 14.69 11.44 16.38
C PRO A 62 13.35 10.68 16.47
N TYR A 63 12.85 10.11 15.37
CA TYR A 63 11.53 9.50 15.24
C TYR A 63 11.47 8.03 15.65
N ARG A 64 12.43 7.55 16.47
CA ARG A 64 12.55 6.12 16.85
C ARG A 64 11.26 5.53 17.42
N ALA A 65 10.67 6.21 18.38
CA ALA A 65 9.46 5.72 19.06
C ALA A 65 8.26 5.67 18.09
N SER A 66 8.04 6.74 17.33
CA SER A 66 6.95 6.82 16.33
C SER A 66 7.12 5.74 15.25
N TRP A 67 8.34 5.57 14.74
CA TRP A 67 8.63 4.56 13.74
C TRP A 67 8.37 3.15 14.28
N LEU A 68 8.86 2.83 15.46
CA LEU A 68 8.65 1.52 16.10
C LEU A 68 7.18 1.25 16.39
N SER A 69 6.43 2.26 16.84
CA SER A 69 4.99 2.10 17.09
C SER A 69 4.19 1.83 15.81
N ILE A 70 4.49 2.52 14.70
CA ILE A 70 3.87 2.27 13.40
C ILE A 70 4.16 0.82 12.95
N HIS A 71 5.41 0.39 12.97
CA HIS A 71 5.80 -0.93 12.48
C HIS A 71 5.29 -2.06 13.38
N ALA A 72 5.26 -1.86 14.70
CA ALA A 72 4.62 -2.79 15.63
C ALA A 72 3.11 -2.91 15.37
N SER A 73 2.43 -1.79 15.10
CA SER A 73 1.00 -1.79 14.74
C SER A 73 0.74 -2.49 13.41
N LEU A 74 1.60 -2.29 12.41
CA LEU A 74 1.49 -2.97 11.11
C LEU A 74 1.74 -4.48 11.25
N PHE A 75 2.71 -4.88 12.05
CA PHE A 75 2.94 -6.29 12.35
C PHE A 75 1.74 -6.91 13.08
N GLY A 76 1.20 -6.21 14.08
CA GLY A 76 -0.03 -6.61 14.76
C GLY A 76 -1.22 -6.73 13.81
N LEU A 77 -1.36 -5.81 12.84
CA LEU A 77 -2.40 -5.86 11.81
C LEU A 77 -2.23 -7.10 10.90
N LEU A 78 -1.01 -7.47 10.52
CA LEU A 78 -0.75 -8.70 9.76
C LEU A 78 -1.20 -9.94 10.55
N LEU A 79 -0.86 -10.04 11.83
CA LEU A 79 -1.27 -11.15 12.68
C LEU A 79 -2.79 -11.20 12.83
N LEU A 80 -3.44 -10.06 13.04
CA LEU A 80 -4.89 -9.93 13.13
C LEU A 80 -5.57 -10.38 11.84
N MET A 81 -5.08 -9.96 10.68
CA MET A 81 -5.65 -10.36 9.39
C MET A 81 -5.45 -11.85 9.10
N GLY A 82 -4.33 -12.43 9.51
CA GLY A 82 -4.11 -13.86 9.47
C GLY A 82 -5.12 -14.63 10.33
N TRP A 83 -5.33 -14.18 11.56
CA TRP A 83 -6.34 -14.76 12.45
C TRP A 83 -7.77 -14.61 11.89
N VAL A 84 -8.15 -13.42 11.41
CA VAL A 84 -9.46 -13.19 10.77
C VAL A 84 -9.67 -14.12 9.58
N ARG A 85 -8.61 -14.41 8.83
CA ARG A 85 -8.69 -15.32 7.68
C ARG A 85 -9.01 -16.75 8.09
N GLU A 86 -8.45 -17.22 9.20
CA GLU A 86 -8.59 -18.59 9.66
C GLU A 86 -9.86 -18.83 10.51
N GLU A 87 -10.11 -17.99 11.51
CA GLU A 87 -11.09 -18.25 12.56
C GLU A 87 -12.47 -17.66 12.26
N VAL A 88 -12.53 -16.56 11.53
CA VAL A 88 -13.80 -15.88 11.28
C VAL A 88 -14.51 -16.49 10.08
N GLN A 89 -15.74 -16.97 10.30
CA GLN A 89 -16.59 -17.48 9.21
C GLN A 89 -16.90 -16.38 8.19
N GLY A 90 -16.95 -16.75 6.90
CA GLY A 90 -17.07 -15.82 5.80
C GLY A 90 -18.26 -14.86 5.91
N GLY A 91 -18.01 -13.57 5.67
CA GLY A 91 -18.99 -12.51 5.63
C GLY A 91 -18.55 -11.38 4.73
N ARG A 92 -19.48 -10.47 4.38
CA ARG A 92 -19.17 -9.31 3.54
C ARG A 92 -18.06 -8.45 4.16
N TRP A 93 -18.09 -8.22 5.46
CA TRP A 93 -17.12 -7.40 6.17
C TRP A 93 -15.71 -8.01 6.18
N LYS A 94 -15.60 -9.35 6.37
CA LYS A 94 -14.32 -10.06 6.29
C LYS A 94 -13.64 -9.80 4.95
N ARG A 95 -14.39 -9.97 3.87
CA ARG A 95 -13.90 -9.72 2.50
C ARG A 95 -13.44 -8.29 2.33
N GLN A 96 -14.22 -7.30 2.81
CA GLN A 96 -13.86 -5.89 2.77
C GLN A 96 -12.57 -5.60 3.56
N ALA A 97 -12.43 -6.15 4.78
CA ALA A 97 -11.24 -5.99 5.60
C ALA A 97 -10.00 -6.57 4.92
N MET A 98 -10.10 -7.75 4.28
CA MET A 98 -9.00 -8.39 3.56
C MET A 98 -8.50 -7.55 2.37
N PHE A 99 -9.32 -6.67 1.81
CA PHE A 99 -8.92 -5.76 0.75
C PHE A 99 -8.52 -4.36 1.23
N ALA A 100 -9.04 -3.94 2.39
CA ALA A 100 -8.69 -2.63 2.95
C ALA A 100 -7.30 -2.62 3.60
N TYR A 101 -6.91 -3.71 4.29
CA TYR A 101 -5.67 -3.71 5.05
C TYR A 101 -4.39 -3.48 4.22
N PRO A 102 -4.23 -4.01 2.98
CA PRO A 102 -3.02 -3.73 2.21
C PRO A 102 -2.89 -2.25 1.84
N VAL A 103 -4.02 -1.56 1.65
CA VAL A 103 -4.03 -0.11 1.38
C VAL A 103 -3.55 0.66 2.62
N VAL A 104 -4.10 0.34 3.79
CA VAL A 104 -3.65 0.95 5.07
C VAL A 104 -2.17 0.68 5.30
N PHE A 105 -1.74 -0.55 5.02
CA PHE A 105 -0.36 -0.97 5.15
C PHE A 105 0.58 -0.16 4.26
N LEU A 106 0.22 0.01 2.99
CA LEU A 106 0.98 0.77 2.02
C LEU A 106 1.15 2.24 2.45
N PHE A 107 0.06 2.90 2.84
CA PHE A 107 0.11 4.30 3.28
C PHE A 107 0.95 4.48 4.54
N ALA A 108 0.80 3.59 5.52
CA ALA A 108 1.58 3.68 6.76
C ALA A 108 3.08 3.44 6.53
N LEU A 109 3.44 2.52 5.61
CA LEU A 109 4.83 2.34 5.19
C LEU A 109 5.36 3.57 4.46
N PHE A 110 4.58 4.15 3.54
CA PHE A 110 4.96 5.36 2.83
C PHE A 110 5.28 6.51 3.80
N GLU A 111 4.41 6.75 4.79
CA GLU A 111 4.65 7.75 5.83
C GLU A 111 5.92 7.46 6.65
N SER A 112 6.23 6.19 6.89
CA SER A 112 7.42 5.81 7.66
C SER A 112 8.74 6.06 6.93
N ILE A 113 8.73 6.13 5.58
CA ILE A 113 9.92 6.42 4.78
C ILE A 113 10.49 7.78 5.15
N TYR A 114 9.65 8.81 5.30
CA TYR A 114 10.09 10.18 5.64
C TYR A 114 10.78 10.29 7.01
N MET A 115 10.54 9.33 7.91
CA MET A 115 11.19 9.29 9.22
C MET A 115 12.62 8.73 9.16
N VAL A 116 12.99 8.07 8.08
CA VAL A 116 14.24 7.31 7.94
C VAL A 116 15.11 7.86 6.80
N LEU A 117 14.51 8.16 5.67
CA LEU A 117 15.18 8.54 4.43
C LEU A 117 16.21 9.67 4.60
N PRO A 118 15.93 10.77 5.29
CA PRO A 118 16.88 11.89 5.43
C PRO A 118 18.15 11.52 6.17
N TYR A 119 18.04 10.57 7.08
CA TYR A 119 19.16 10.12 7.92
C TYR A 119 19.93 8.97 7.25
N PHE A 120 19.29 8.25 6.33
CA PHE A 120 19.89 7.18 5.57
C PHE A 120 20.68 7.72 4.36
N ASN A 121 20.04 8.53 3.53
CA ASN A 121 20.64 9.12 2.35
C ASN A 121 20.31 10.62 2.26
N PRO A 122 21.14 11.48 2.87
CA PRO A 122 20.96 12.93 2.82
C PRO A 122 21.29 13.53 1.45
N GLY A 123 21.80 12.72 0.52
CA GLY A 123 22.10 13.16 -0.83
C GLY A 123 20.85 13.55 -1.60
N ARG A 124 20.96 14.60 -2.44
CA ARG A 124 19.89 15.06 -3.31
C ARG A 124 20.31 14.85 -4.76
N PHE A 125 19.53 14.07 -5.47
CA PHE A 125 19.79 13.76 -6.88
C PHE A 125 19.07 14.71 -7.85
N ASP A 126 18.33 15.70 -7.34
CA ASP A 126 17.57 16.65 -8.16
C ASP A 126 18.43 17.36 -9.20
N ALA A 127 19.61 17.83 -8.79
CA ALA A 127 20.55 18.49 -9.72
C ALA A 127 21.05 17.54 -10.82
N TRP A 128 21.29 16.29 -10.49
CA TRP A 128 21.70 15.28 -11.46
C TRP A 128 20.57 14.97 -12.44
N MET A 129 19.34 14.76 -11.95
CA MET A 129 18.15 14.54 -12.77
C MET A 129 17.91 15.72 -13.71
N ALA A 130 17.92 16.95 -13.19
CA ALA A 130 17.71 18.15 -13.98
C ALA A 130 18.78 18.34 -15.08
N ARG A 131 20.06 18.03 -14.78
CA ARG A 131 21.13 18.04 -15.79
C ARG A 131 20.92 16.98 -16.86
N THR A 132 20.45 15.80 -16.48
CA THR A 132 20.16 14.71 -17.42
C THR A 132 19.00 15.10 -18.34
N ASP A 133 17.93 15.66 -17.80
CA ASP A 133 16.81 16.17 -18.58
C ASP A 133 17.26 17.23 -19.59
N PHE A 134 18.07 18.18 -19.12
CA PHE A 134 18.62 19.22 -20.00
C PHE A 134 19.56 18.65 -21.08
N ALA A 135 20.39 17.68 -20.73
CA ALA A 135 21.32 17.06 -21.72
C ALA A 135 20.56 16.26 -22.79
N LEU A 136 19.43 15.62 -22.42
CA LEU A 136 18.63 14.83 -23.36
C LEU A 136 17.71 15.68 -24.23
N LEU A 137 17.12 16.74 -23.67
CA LEU A 137 16.03 17.49 -24.30
C LEU A 137 16.43 18.94 -24.71
N GLY A 138 17.63 19.37 -24.31
CA GLY A 138 18.11 20.74 -24.56
C GLY A 138 17.40 21.82 -23.74
N THR A 139 16.50 21.42 -22.84
CA THR A 139 15.72 22.30 -21.97
C THR A 139 15.22 21.56 -20.75
N TYR A 140 14.74 22.29 -19.75
CA TYR A 140 13.98 21.70 -18.65
C TYR A 140 12.52 21.47 -19.08
N PRO A 141 12.01 20.23 -19.09
CA PRO A 141 10.66 19.93 -19.62
C PRO A 141 9.54 20.74 -18.97
N THR A 142 9.62 20.94 -17.65
CA THR A 142 8.60 21.70 -16.91
C THR A 142 8.59 23.17 -17.30
N LEU A 143 9.75 23.80 -17.50
CA LEU A 143 9.85 25.19 -17.96
C LEU A 143 9.47 25.31 -19.45
N TRP A 144 9.73 24.29 -20.25
CA TRP A 144 9.30 24.27 -21.64
C TRP A 144 7.78 24.16 -21.76
N LEU A 145 7.13 23.36 -20.90
CA LEU A 145 5.67 23.22 -20.84
C LEU A 145 4.99 24.48 -20.30
N GLU A 146 5.66 25.27 -19.48
CA GLU A 146 5.14 26.51 -18.89
C GLU A 146 4.60 27.48 -19.96
N ARG A 147 5.23 27.52 -21.14
CA ARG A 147 4.76 28.36 -22.27
C ARG A 147 3.33 28.08 -22.72
N TRP A 148 2.80 26.90 -22.42
CA TRP A 148 1.44 26.47 -22.76
C TRP A 148 0.50 26.53 -21.55
N ALA A 149 1.00 26.96 -20.41
CA ALA A 149 0.21 27.08 -19.20
C ALA A 149 -0.87 28.16 -19.39
N THR A 150 -2.09 27.72 -19.58
CA THR A 150 -3.29 28.56 -19.58
C THR A 150 -4.15 28.17 -18.40
N PRO A 151 -5.02 29.08 -17.87
CA PRO A 151 -5.89 28.73 -16.75
C PRO A 151 -6.73 27.48 -16.99
N GLY A 152 -7.27 27.30 -18.23
CA GLY A 152 -8.05 26.11 -18.60
C GLY A 152 -7.24 24.82 -18.62
N LEU A 153 -6.02 24.86 -19.17
CA LEU A 153 -5.13 23.71 -19.19
C LEU A 153 -4.66 23.36 -17.77
N THR A 154 -4.34 24.37 -16.96
CA THR A 154 -3.97 24.20 -15.55
C THR A 154 -5.10 23.54 -14.76
N GLU A 155 -6.34 24.02 -14.93
CA GLU A 155 -7.53 23.42 -14.31
C GLU A 155 -7.69 21.94 -14.69
N LEU A 156 -7.60 21.64 -16.00
CA LEU A 156 -7.70 20.26 -16.50
C LEU A 156 -6.61 19.36 -15.91
N MET A 157 -5.36 19.83 -15.89
CA MET A 157 -4.25 19.05 -15.36
C MET A 157 -4.40 18.74 -13.86
N TYR A 158 -4.85 19.72 -13.05
CA TYR A 158 -5.14 19.49 -11.64
C TYR A 158 -6.28 18.51 -11.42
N ILE A 159 -7.35 18.57 -12.24
CA ILE A 159 -8.45 17.62 -12.18
C ILE A 159 -7.96 16.21 -12.52
N LEU A 160 -7.22 16.04 -13.63
CA LEU A 160 -6.68 14.74 -14.02
C LEU A 160 -5.73 14.17 -12.98
N TYR A 161 -4.87 15.00 -12.41
CA TYR A 161 -3.97 14.59 -11.33
C TYR A 161 -4.75 14.18 -10.07
N PHE A 162 -5.79 14.91 -9.72
CA PHE A 162 -6.65 14.56 -8.60
C PHE A 162 -7.31 13.19 -8.77
N PHE A 163 -7.75 12.85 -9.99
CA PHE A 163 -8.35 11.54 -10.27
C PHE A 163 -7.40 10.37 -10.09
N TYR A 164 -6.10 10.59 -10.10
CA TYR A 164 -5.09 9.56 -9.82
C TYR A 164 -5.29 8.93 -8.42
N PHE A 165 -5.66 9.71 -7.42
CA PHE A 165 -5.84 9.23 -6.04
C PHE A 165 -7.06 8.31 -5.85
N PRO A 166 -8.29 8.67 -6.27
CA PRO A 166 -9.46 7.81 -6.12
C PRO A 166 -9.53 6.67 -7.13
N MET A 167 -8.84 6.75 -8.27
CA MET A 167 -8.92 5.76 -9.35
C MET A 167 -8.65 4.31 -8.89
N PRO A 168 -7.59 4.00 -8.12
CA PRO A 168 -7.36 2.65 -7.63
C PRO A 168 -8.50 2.14 -6.74
N LEU A 169 -9.02 3.01 -5.86
CA LEU A 169 -10.12 2.66 -4.94
C LEU A 169 -11.43 2.42 -5.70
N VAL A 170 -11.73 3.25 -6.68
CA VAL A 170 -12.92 3.09 -7.55
C VAL A 170 -12.81 1.78 -8.34
N THR A 171 -11.67 1.51 -8.94
CA THR A 171 -11.43 0.28 -9.71
C THR A 171 -11.61 -0.96 -8.82
N LEU A 172 -10.99 -0.96 -7.65
CA LEU A 172 -11.13 -2.06 -6.68
C LEU A 172 -12.57 -2.22 -6.19
N GLY A 173 -13.25 -1.12 -5.87
CA GLY A 173 -14.66 -1.14 -5.49
C GLY A 173 -15.56 -1.73 -6.58
N TRP A 174 -15.31 -1.38 -7.84
CA TRP A 174 -16.01 -1.93 -8.98
C TRP A 174 -15.76 -3.44 -9.15
N MET A 175 -14.50 -3.88 -9.03
CA MET A 175 -14.14 -5.30 -9.10
C MET A 175 -14.77 -6.11 -7.96
N LEU A 176 -14.79 -5.54 -6.73
CA LEU A 176 -15.47 -6.12 -5.56
C LEU A 176 -16.98 -6.29 -5.82
N GLY A 177 -17.63 -5.30 -6.43
CA GLY A 177 -19.04 -5.35 -6.82
C GLY A 177 -19.34 -6.45 -7.84
N LYS A 178 -18.39 -6.75 -8.73
CA LYS A 178 -18.48 -7.83 -9.72
C LYS A 178 -18.10 -9.21 -9.18
N GLY A 179 -17.63 -9.33 -7.94
CA GLY A 179 -17.20 -10.60 -7.35
C GLY A 179 -15.92 -11.18 -7.93
N LYS A 180 -15.11 -10.37 -8.60
CA LYS A 180 -13.87 -10.77 -9.31
C LYS A 180 -12.67 -10.89 -8.35
N MET A 181 -12.78 -11.79 -7.38
CA MET A 181 -11.85 -11.89 -6.26
C MET A 181 -10.41 -12.20 -6.68
N ARG A 182 -10.22 -13.11 -7.63
CA ARG A 182 -8.90 -13.47 -8.13
C ARG A 182 -8.22 -12.28 -8.83
N GLU A 183 -8.96 -11.59 -9.68
CA GLU A 183 -8.46 -10.42 -10.40
C GLU A 183 -8.07 -9.29 -9.42
N ILE A 184 -8.78 -9.17 -8.29
CA ILE A 184 -8.45 -8.21 -7.24
C ILE A 184 -7.12 -8.59 -6.56
N GLU A 185 -6.93 -9.85 -6.18
CA GLU A 185 -5.69 -10.31 -5.56
C GLU A 185 -4.49 -10.11 -6.50
N GLU A 186 -4.64 -10.45 -7.77
CA GLU A 186 -3.60 -10.24 -8.79
C GLU A 186 -3.29 -8.74 -8.98
N SER A 187 -4.31 -7.88 -8.99
CA SER A 187 -4.15 -6.42 -9.11
C SER A 187 -3.45 -5.84 -7.89
N PHE A 188 -3.83 -6.25 -6.67
CA PHE A 188 -3.14 -5.82 -5.45
C PHE A 188 -1.70 -6.29 -5.39
N PHE A 189 -1.44 -7.52 -5.81
CA PHE A 189 -0.08 -8.04 -5.89
C PHE A 189 0.82 -7.15 -6.75
N LEU A 190 0.40 -6.86 -7.97
CA LEU A 190 1.14 -6.00 -8.89
C LEU A 190 1.31 -4.59 -8.34
N PHE A 191 0.24 -4.03 -7.77
CA PHE A 191 0.26 -2.70 -7.16
C PHE A 191 1.26 -2.61 -6.01
N LEU A 192 1.25 -3.57 -5.07
CA LEU A 192 2.19 -3.60 -3.96
C LEU A 192 3.64 -3.81 -4.43
N VAL A 193 3.87 -4.68 -5.41
CA VAL A 193 5.22 -4.90 -5.96
C VAL A 193 5.77 -3.60 -6.56
N CYS A 194 4.97 -2.88 -7.34
CA CYS A 194 5.37 -1.60 -7.93
C CYS A 194 5.70 -0.55 -6.85
N TYR A 195 4.82 -0.40 -5.85
CA TYR A 195 5.04 0.59 -4.79
C TYR A 195 6.21 0.25 -3.87
N TYR A 196 6.34 -1.00 -3.46
CA TYR A 196 7.48 -1.42 -2.62
C TYR A 196 8.81 -1.35 -3.36
N GLY A 197 8.79 -1.65 -4.67
CA GLY A 197 9.93 -1.38 -5.54
C GLY A 197 10.30 0.11 -5.61
N ALA A 198 9.30 0.98 -5.76
CA ALA A 198 9.51 2.43 -5.74
C ALA A 198 10.06 2.92 -4.38
N PHE A 199 9.61 2.35 -3.26
CA PHE A 199 10.15 2.70 -1.93
C PHE A 199 11.64 2.41 -1.81
N ILE A 200 12.11 1.27 -2.36
CA ILE A 200 13.54 0.96 -2.39
C ILE A 200 14.28 2.01 -3.22
N VAL A 201 13.74 2.40 -4.38
CA VAL A 201 14.34 3.44 -5.23
C VAL A 201 14.42 4.79 -4.50
N TYR A 202 13.42 5.16 -3.69
CA TYR A 202 13.48 6.37 -2.87
C TYR A 202 14.66 6.39 -1.89
N PHE A 203 15.01 5.25 -1.29
CA PHE A 203 16.20 5.15 -0.44
C PHE A 203 17.51 5.26 -1.22
N LEU A 204 17.56 4.78 -2.46
CA LEU A 204 18.76 4.80 -3.28
C LEU A 204 18.98 6.15 -3.98
N VAL A 205 17.91 6.75 -4.49
CA VAL A 205 17.95 7.98 -5.30
C VAL A 205 16.86 8.96 -4.79
N PRO A 206 17.08 9.61 -3.66
CA PRO A 206 16.12 10.58 -3.15
C PRO A 206 16.08 11.84 -4.02
N VAL A 207 14.89 12.17 -4.52
CA VAL A 207 14.60 13.37 -5.31
C VAL A 207 13.33 14.03 -4.82
N GLN A 208 13.28 15.36 -4.84
CA GLN A 208 12.06 16.13 -4.55
C GLN A 208 11.20 16.34 -5.80
N GLY A 209 11.83 16.33 -6.94
CA GLY A 209 11.19 16.57 -8.23
C GLY A 209 11.22 18.04 -8.68
N PRO A 210 10.94 18.27 -9.99
CA PRO A 210 11.09 19.58 -10.62
C PRO A 210 10.18 20.66 -10.04
N ARG A 211 9.01 20.29 -9.49
CA ARG A 211 8.09 21.23 -8.84
C ARG A 211 8.76 22.03 -7.72
N PHE A 212 9.64 21.39 -6.96
CA PHE A 212 10.35 22.01 -5.84
C PHE A 212 11.73 22.50 -6.26
N TYR A 213 12.49 21.70 -6.96
CA TYR A 213 13.87 22.02 -7.33
C TYR A 213 13.97 23.20 -8.31
N LEU A 214 13.05 23.28 -9.30
CA LEU A 214 13.03 24.36 -10.28
C LEU A 214 12.06 25.49 -9.92
N ARG A 215 11.51 25.51 -8.70
CA ARG A 215 10.48 26.46 -8.26
C ARG A 215 10.84 27.93 -8.53
N GLY A 216 12.11 28.30 -8.30
CA GLY A 216 12.60 29.67 -8.52
C GLY A 216 12.78 30.05 -9.99
N MET A 217 12.71 29.11 -10.92
CA MET A 217 12.87 29.32 -12.36
C MET A 217 11.51 29.43 -13.09
N HIS A 218 10.42 29.08 -12.44
CA HIS A 218 9.07 29.26 -12.97
C HIS A 218 8.65 30.73 -12.92
N SER A 219 8.11 31.24 -14.02
CA SER A 219 7.71 32.64 -14.18
C SER A 219 6.19 32.83 -14.15
N ILE A 220 5.41 31.77 -14.43
CA ILE A 220 3.97 31.83 -14.56
C ILE A 220 3.31 31.14 -13.34
N PRO A 221 2.41 31.82 -12.61
CA PRO A 221 1.62 31.16 -11.58
C PRO A 221 0.65 30.18 -12.23
N LEU A 222 0.67 28.92 -11.79
CA LEU A 222 -0.25 27.88 -12.26
C LEU A 222 -1.64 28.06 -11.63
N ASN A 223 -2.34 29.11 -11.99
CA ASN A 223 -3.69 29.41 -11.52
C ASN A 223 -4.72 28.84 -12.49
N GLY A 224 -5.73 28.14 -11.98
CA GLY A 224 -6.90 27.71 -12.72
C GLY A 224 -8.09 28.65 -12.51
N TYR A 225 -9.29 28.22 -12.89
CA TYR A 225 -10.50 29.00 -12.74
C TYR A 225 -11.21 28.77 -11.41
N LEU A 226 -11.42 27.49 -11.00
CA LEU A 226 -12.24 27.15 -9.84
C LEU A 226 -11.67 26.03 -8.97
N LEU A 227 -11.29 24.91 -9.57
CA LEU A 227 -10.90 23.69 -8.85
C LEU A 227 -9.38 23.56 -8.65
N ALA A 228 -8.56 24.20 -9.47
CA ALA A 228 -7.11 24.11 -9.39
C ALA A 228 -6.58 24.49 -8.00
N GLU A 229 -7.06 25.58 -7.42
CA GLU A 229 -6.61 26.06 -6.11
C GLU A 229 -7.03 25.14 -4.96
N PRO A 230 -8.32 24.70 -4.83
CA PRO A 230 -8.72 23.70 -3.83
C PRO A 230 -7.96 22.38 -3.98
N ILE A 231 -7.78 21.90 -5.21
CA ILE A 231 -7.06 20.65 -5.48
C ILE A 231 -5.57 20.81 -5.10
N ARG A 232 -4.94 21.91 -5.45
CA ARG A 232 -3.56 22.21 -5.06
C ARG A 232 -3.38 22.17 -3.55
N LYS A 233 -4.26 22.86 -2.80
CA LYS A 233 -4.23 22.83 -1.33
C LYS A 233 -4.42 21.41 -0.77
N PHE A 234 -5.31 20.64 -1.36
CA PHE A 234 -5.51 19.24 -0.97
C PHE A 234 -4.24 18.40 -1.20
N ILE A 235 -3.60 18.55 -2.37
CA ILE A 235 -2.34 17.87 -2.69
C ILE A 235 -1.23 18.30 -1.73
N ASP A 236 -1.11 19.60 -1.44
CA ASP A 236 -0.11 20.12 -0.52
C ASP A 236 -0.29 19.61 0.93
N VAL A 237 -1.51 19.24 1.30
CA VAL A 237 -1.79 18.55 2.59
C VAL A 237 -1.39 17.08 2.55
N LEU A 238 -1.63 16.40 1.43
CA LEU A 238 -1.26 14.98 1.26
C LEU A 238 0.25 14.79 1.06
N GLU A 239 0.87 15.73 0.36
CA GLU A 239 2.30 15.77 0.10
C GLU A 239 2.91 17.01 0.78
N PRO A 240 2.86 17.11 2.12
CA PRO A 240 3.55 18.19 2.79
C PRO A 240 5.02 18.11 2.42
N ASN A 241 5.67 19.27 2.21
CA ASN A 241 7.10 19.42 1.89
C ASN A 241 7.99 18.82 2.99
N LYS A 242 7.80 17.54 3.31
CA LYS A 242 8.59 16.82 4.32
C LYS A 242 10.05 16.69 3.89
N LEU A 243 10.33 16.86 2.60
CA LEU A 243 11.68 16.86 2.05
C LEU A 243 12.31 18.27 2.02
N ASP A 244 11.53 19.35 2.17
CA ASP A 244 12.06 20.73 2.29
C ASP A 244 12.71 21.01 3.65
N CYS A 245 12.65 20.07 4.58
CA CYS A 245 13.24 20.18 5.92
C CYS A 245 14.69 19.67 5.97
N PHE A 246 15.37 19.56 4.82
CA PHE A 246 16.76 19.12 4.72
C PHE A 246 17.68 20.14 4.11
#